data_942e0c6058c404afb11259a90106efe2
#
_entry.id   942e0c6058c404afb11259a90106efe2
#
_cell.length_a   1.000
_cell.length_b   1.000
_cell.length_c   1.000
_cell.angle_alpha   90.00
_cell.angle_beta   90.00
_cell.angle_gamma   90.00
#
_symmetry.space_group_name_H-M   'P 1'
#
loop_
_entity.id
_entity.type
_entity.pdbx_description
1 polymer ?
#
loop_
_entity_poly.entity_id
_entity_poly.type
_entity_poly.pdbx_seq_one_letter_code
_entity_poly.pdbx_strand_id
1 'polypeptide(L)'
;MALLRGTYADQQGNIYLTQEAYLSECYHVALNTKANHGKVIVQVKALVDDYQLKPNEVVIPGNLVDYVYVTEDEKNHRQVIQSHYLPALSGEERIDGIPEPALPFNSRKLILRRAAQFLTYGDTISIGYGINNELSNLLHEECVEHDVQPILDVGIFGGFVGSREHFGMNYNADVRMPHDRAWDFIYNNGVSVAYLSFAEVDQHGNVNVSYFNDRLNGCGGFIDITQSVNKIIFSGTFVAGSHVSCHNQRLNIETEGQNQKFVSDVSHIDFNAQYSQSLEQEVYFVTDRAVFELTNQGLKLIEIAPGLDLHKDILNQMAFKPIIADHLKLIDTSIYKEKWGQLKQSIHKV
;
A
#
# COMPACT_ATOMS: atom_id res chain seq x y z
N MET A 1 3.33 -28.14 10.70
CA MET A 1 1.88 -28.04 10.95
C MET A 1 1.41 -26.67 10.48
N ALA A 2 0.29 -26.62 9.75
CA ALA A 2 -0.38 -25.38 9.41
C ALA A 2 -1.70 -25.25 10.18
N LEU A 3 -1.97 -24.03 10.66
CA LEU A 3 -3.26 -23.63 11.22
C LEU A 3 -3.84 -22.60 10.26
N LEU A 4 -4.92 -22.96 9.60
CA LEU A 4 -5.55 -22.16 8.56
C LEU A 4 -6.99 -21.82 8.96
N ARG A 5 -7.58 -20.90 8.22
CA ARG A 5 -8.97 -20.51 8.36
C ARG A 5 -9.68 -20.54 7.03
N GLY A 6 -10.94 -20.91 7.05
CA GLY A 6 -11.86 -20.82 5.93
C GLY A 6 -13.25 -20.46 6.43
N THR A 7 -14.16 -20.17 5.53
CA THR A 7 -15.55 -19.87 5.89
C THR A 7 -16.33 -21.15 6.16
N TYR A 8 -16.32 -22.08 5.23
CA TYR A 8 -17.06 -23.33 5.27
C TYR A 8 -16.18 -24.51 4.89
N ALA A 9 -16.55 -25.69 5.34
CA ALA A 9 -16.04 -26.95 4.82
C ALA A 9 -17.23 -27.86 4.42
N ASP A 10 -17.06 -28.63 3.32
CA ASP A 10 -18.00 -29.67 2.96
C ASP A 10 -17.65 -31.02 3.63
N GLN A 11 -18.47 -32.07 3.37
CA GLN A 11 -18.26 -33.40 3.94
C GLN A 11 -16.97 -34.09 3.45
N GLN A 12 -16.44 -33.68 2.29
CA GLN A 12 -15.18 -34.18 1.74
C GLN A 12 -13.97 -33.40 2.31
N GLY A 13 -14.21 -32.39 3.15
CA GLY A 13 -13.17 -31.55 3.75
C GLY A 13 -12.63 -30.47 2.82
N ASN A 14 -13.30 -30.19 1.70
CA ASN A 14 -12.96 -29.04 0.86
C ASN A 14 -13.28 -27.74 1.60
N ILE A 15 -12.37 -26.76 1.52
CA ILE A 15 -12.48 -25.48 2.23
C ILE A 15 -12.82 -24.35 1.28
N TYR A 16 -13.78 -23.54 1.70
CA TYR A 16 -14.31 -22.40 0.99
C TYR A 16 -14.02 -21.12 1.78
N LEU A 17 -13.59 -20.05 1.10
CA LEU A 17 -13.26 -18.73 1.68
C LEU A 17 -14.23 -17.65 1.19
N THR A 18 -15.52 -17.98 1.11
CA THR A 18 -16.54 -17.11 0.51
C THR A 18 -16.75 -15.81 1.30
N GLN A 19 -16.67 -15.86 2.63
CA GLN A 19 -16.86 -14.72 3.52
C GLN A 19 -15.54 -14.11 4.05
N GLU A 20 -14.40 -14.59 3.60
CA GLU A 20 -13.12 -13.99 3.97
C GLU A 20 -12.89 -12.71 3.16
N ALA A 21 -12.17 -11.76 3.74
CA ALA A 21 -11.86 -10.49 3.07
C ALA A 21 -10.96 -10.69 1.84
N TYR A 22 -10.07 -11.69 1.88
CA TYR A 22 -9.17 -12.09 0.79
C TYR A 22 -8.87 -13.59 0.86
N LEU A 23 -8.34 -14.16 -0.22
CA LEU A 23 -8.08 -15.60 -0.29
C LEU A 23 -6.72 -16.01 0.31
N SER A 24 -5.81 -15.06 0.42
CA SER A 24 -4.43 -15.24 0.89
C SER A 24 -3.68 -16.41 0.23
N GLU A 25 -2.61 -16.86 0.83
CA GLU A 25 -1.77 -17.98 0.42
C GLU A 25 -2.18 -19.33 1.04
N CYS A 26 -3.41 -19.45 1.56
CA CYS A 26 -3.89 -20.61 2.30
C CYS A 26 -3.68 -21.94 1.54
N TYR A 27 -3.93 -21.96 0.23
CA TYR A 27 -3.70 -23.14 -0.63
C TYR A 27 -2.22 -23.55 -0.61
N HIS A 28 -1.30 -22.61 -0.82
CA HIS A 28 0.14 -22.91 -0.88
C HIS A 28 0.70 -23.32 0.48
N VAL A 29 0.20 -22.73 1.57
CA VAL A 29 0.57 -23.13 2.94
C VAL A 29 0.11 -24.57 3.20
N ALA A 30 -1.12 -24.92 2.82
CA ALA A 30 -1.62 -26.30 2.94
C ALA A 30 -0.78 -27.28 2.11
N LEU A 31 -0.56 -26.97 0.84
CA LEU A 31 0.22 -27.80 -0.10
C LEU A 31 1.64 -28.04 0.41
N ASN A 32 2.36 -26.97 0.78
CA ASN A 32 3.73 -27.09 1.28
C ASN A 32 3.80 -27.84 2.61
N THR A 33 2.81 -27.68 3.49
CA THR A 33 2.73 -28.42 4.74
C THR A 33 2.59 -29.92 4.48
N LYS A 34 1.75 -30.30 3.53
CA LYS A 34 1.58 -31.72 3.14
C LYS A 34 2.83 -32.27 2.47
N ALA A 35 3.47 -31.52 1.56
CA ALA A 35 4.71 -31.91 0.91
C ALA A 35 5.85 -32.20 1.90
N ASN A 36 5.81 -31.52 3.06
CA ASN A 36 6.77 -31.75 4.17
C ASN A 36 6.22 -32.68 5.25
N HIS A 37 5.26 -33.55 4.93
CA HIS A 37 4.65 -34.53 5.83
C HIS A 37 4.03 -33.93 7.09
N GLY A 38 3.64 -32.64 7.04
CA GLY A 38 3.00 -31.94 8.14
C GLY A 38 1.49 -32.17 8.21
N LYS A 39 0.86 -31.57 9.22
CA LYS A 39 -0.58 -31.61 9.43
C LYS A 39 -1.21 -30.26 9.13
N VAL A 40 -2.35 -30.28 8.45
CA VAL A 40 -3.15 -29.11 8.11
C VAL A 40 -4.46 -29.17 8.91
N ILE A 41 -4.66 -28.15 9.73
CA ILE A 41 -5.88 -27.96 10.54
C ILE A 41 -6.53 -26.68 10.09
N VAL A 42 -7.81 -26.73 9.74
CA VAL A 42 -8.57 -25.57 9.27
C VAL A 42 -9.74 -25.28 10.20
N GLN A 43 -9.79 -24.05 10.72
CA GLN A 43 -10.96 -23.55 11.44
C GLN A 43 -11.99 -23.04 10.43
N VAL A 44 -13.25 -23.41 10.61
CA VAL A 44 -14.40 -22.95 9.78
C VAL A 44 -15.56 -22.50 10.66
N LYS A 45 -16.48 -21.73 10.09
CA LYS A 45 -17.75 -21.34 10.74
C LYS A 45 -18.72 -22.51 10.84
N ALA A 46 -18.84 -23.29 9.77
CA ALA A 46 -19.78 -24.42 9.71
C ALA A 46 -19.35 -25.47 8.67
N LEU A 47 -19.85 -26.67 8.86
CA LEU A 47 -19.92 -27.68 7.83
C LEU A 47 -21.20 -27.45 7.00
N VAL A 48 -21.10 -27.62 5.69
CA VAL A 48 -22.20 -27.46 4.74
C VAL A 48 -22.36 -28.72 3.88
N ASP A 49 -23.53 -28.90 3.34
CA ASP A 49 -23.79 -30.02 2.41
C ASP A 49 -23.12 -29.76 1.07
N ASP A 50 -22.61 -30.80 0.42
CA ASP A 50 -21.80 -30.77 -0.80
C ASP A 50 -22.45 -30.05 -2.00
N TYR A 51 -23.76 -29.87 -1.98
CA TYR A 51 -24.51 -29.24 -3.08
C TYR A 51 -24.81 -27.76 -2.87
N GLN A 52 -24.38 -27.18 -1.74
CA GLN A 52 -24.64 -25.77 -1.43
C GLN A 52 -23.58 -24.82 -2.01
N LEU A 53 -22.38 -25.34 -2.29
CA LEU A 53 -21.24 -24.56 -2.76
C LEU A 53 -20.74 -25.10 -4.11
N LYS A 54 -20.17 -24.21 -4.92
CA LYS A 54 -19.71 -24.58 -6.27
C LYS A 54 -18.29 -25.12 -6.24
N PRO A 55 -17.95 -26.13 -7.07
CA PRO A 55 -16.60 -26.70 -7.11
C PRO A 55 -15.50 -25.68 -7.42
N ASN A 56 -15.80 -24.64 -8.20
CA ASN A 56 -14.85 -23.57 -8.53
C ASN A 56 -14.63 -22.56 -7.39
N GLU A 57 -15.36 -22.66 -6.29
CA GLU A 57 -15.20 -21.85 -5.08
C GLU A 57 -14.32 -22.53 -4.02
N VAL A 58 -13.90 -23.78 -4.28
CA VAL A 58 -12.95 -24.51 -3.41
C VAL A 58 -11.59 -23.82 -3.47
N VAL A 59 -11.10 -23.40 -2.32
CA VAL A 59 -9.76 -22.81 -2.19
C VAL A 59 -8.73 -23.84 -1.72
N ILE A 60 -9.08 -24.69 -0.75
CA ILE A 60 -8.22 -25.78 -0.30
C ILE A 60 -8.93 -27.11 -0.51
N PRO A 61 -8.46 -27.96 -1.44
CA PRO A 61 -9.02 -29.31 -1.64
C PRO A 61 -8.89 -30.17 -0.38
N GLY A 62 -9.91 -30.97 -0.09
CA GLY A 62 -10.00 -31.78 1.12
C GLY A 62 -8.84 -32.76 1.33
N ASN A 63 -8.20 -33.24 0.24
CA ASN A 63 -7.02 -34.10 0.34
C ASN A 63 -5.78 -33.43 0.93
N LEU A 64 -5.80 -32.09 1.05
CA LEU A 64 -4.76 -31.32 1.73
C LEU A 64 -5.09 -31.05 3.20
N VAL A 65 -6.30 -31.37 3.67
CA VAL A 65 -6.79 -31.07 5.02
C VAL A 65 -6.78 -32.34 5.86
N ASP A 66 -6.14 -32.29 7.03
CA ASP A 66 -6.15 -33.42 7.97
C ASP A 66 -7.28 -33.30 9.01
N TYR A 67 -7.59 -32.06 9.43
CA TYR A 67 -8.62 -31.79 10.43
C TYR A 67 -9.38 -30.51 10.11
N VAL A 68 -10.69 -30.57 10.28
CA VAL A 68 -11.58 -29.40 10.27
C VAL A 68 -12.07 -29.15 11.69
N TYR A 69 -11.89 -27.94 12.17
CA TYR A 69 -12.41 -27.49 13.46
C TYR A 69 -13.54 -26.49 13.22
N VAL A 70 -14.75 -26.87 13.63
CA VAL A 70 -15.90 -25.95 13.56
C VAL A 70 -15.91 -25.10 14.82
N THR A 71 -15.93 -23.78 14.69
CA THR A 71 -15.95 -22.88 15.84
C THR A 71 -17.29 -23.00 16.59
N GLU A 72 -17.20 -23.11 17.93
CA GLU A 72 -18.39 -23.16 18.79
C GLU A 72 -19.02 -21.77 18.98
N ASP A 73 -18.22 -20.72 18.95
CA ASP A 73 -18.65 -19.32 19.08
C ASP A 73 -18.15 -18.53 17.86
N GLU A 74 -19.06 -18.01 17.07
CA GLU A 74 -18.73 -17.17 15.89
C GLU A 74 -17.86 -15.98 16.23
N LYS A 75 -17.86 -15.48 17.48
CA LYS A 75 -16.96 -14.40 17.91
C LYS A 75 -15.48 -14.78 17.79
N ASN A 76 -15.18 -16.07 17.78
CA ASN A 76 -13.83 -16.61 17.58
C ASN A 76 -13.48 -16.83 16.11
N HIS A 77 -14.41 -16.52 15.18
CA HIS A 77 -14.21 -16.59 13.75
C HIS A 77 -14.42 -15.22 13.10
N ARG A 78 -13.60 -14.25 13.47
CA ARG A 78 -13.70 -12.88 12.95
C ARG A 78 -13.13 -12.80 11.53
N GLN A 79 -13.82 -12.14 10.63
CA GLN A 79 -13.31 -11.85 9.29
C GLN A 79 -12.08 -10.94 9.35
N VAL A 80 -12.11 -9.93 10.20
CA VAL A 80 -11.02 -8.99 10.45
C VAL A 80 -10.90 -8.73 11.95
N ILE A 81 -9.76 -8.20 12.40
CA ILE A 81 -9.49 -7.99 13.83
C ILE A 81 -10.57 -7.14 14.51
N GLN A 82 -11.03 -6.08 13.83
CA GLN A 82 -11.97 -5.10 14.38
C GLN A 82 -13.44 -5.49 14.25
N SER A 83 -13.77 -6.32 13.26
CA SER A 83 -15.15 -6.65 12.92
C SER A 83 -15.37 -8.13 12.80
N HIS A 84 -16.53 -8.57 13.30
CA HIS A 84 -16.90 -9.97 13.20
C HIS A 84 -17.13 -10.36 11.73
N TYR A 85 -17.94 -9.62 11.01
CA TYR A 85 -18.22 -9.80 9.60
C TYR A 85 -18.72 -8.52 8.95
N LEU A 86 -18.16 -8.19 7.79
CA LEU A 86 -18.54 -7.07 6.93
C LEU A 86 -18.73 -7.60 5.50
N PRO A 87 -19.97 -7.78 5.01
CA PRO A 87 -20.26 -8.36 3.69
C PRO A 87 -19.60 -7.61 2.53
N ALA A 88 -19.37 -6.31 2.68
CA ALA A 88 -18.71 -5.48 1.68
C ALA A 88 -17.22 -5.82 1.47
N LEU A 89 -16.57 -6.49 2.43
CA LEU A 89 -15.18 -6.95 2.29
C LEU A 89 -15.09 -8.29 1.58
N SER A 90 -16.15 -9.11 1.60
CA SER A 90 -16.20 -10.39 0.91
C SER A 90 -16.84 -10.32 -0.49
N GLY A 91 -17.47 -9.18 -0.80
CA GLY A 91 -18.20 -8.98 -2.06
C GLY A 91 -19.62 -9.57 -2.07
N GLU A 92 -20.14 -10.04 -0.93
CA GLU A 92 -21.53 -10.49 -0.82
C GLU A 92 -22.52 -9.34 -0.93
N GLU A 93 -22.13 -8.16 -0.45
CA GLU A 93 -22.91 -6.91 -0.53
C GLU A 93 -22.04 -5.77 -1.02
N ARG A 94 -22.65 -4.76 -1.61
CA ARG A 94 -22.00 -3.47 -1.87
C ARG A 94 -22.58 -2.41 -0.95
N ILE A 95 -21.73 -1.55 -0.41
CA ILE A 95 -22.14 -0.41 0.41
C ILE A 95 -22.11 0.87 -0.42
N ASP A 96 -23.03 1.80 -0.09
CA ASP A 96 -23.01 3.16 -0.63
C ASP A 96 -22.00 4.02 0.15
N GLY A 97 -21.15 4.74 -0.58
CA GLY A 97 -20.10 5.57 0.01
C GLY A 97 -18.93 4.78 0.59
N ILE A 98 -18.10 5.45 1.38
CA ILE A 98 -16.96 4.85 2.07
C ILE A 98 -17.19 4.86 3.59
N PRO A 99 -16.85 3.78 4.29
CA PRO A 99 -17.07 3.68 5.74
C PRO A 99 -15.96 4.36 6.57
N GLU A 100 -15.22 5.28 5.98
CA GLU A 100 -14.09 5.93 6.60
C GLU A 100 -14.24 7.46 6.61
N PRO A 101 -13.74 8.15 7.65
CA PRO A 101 -13.83 9.59 7.73
C PRO A 101 -12.97 10.29 6.69
N ALA A 102 -13.32 11.50 6.32
CA ALA A 102 -12.50 12.37 5.49
C ALA A 102 -11.12 12.58 6.14
N LEU A 103 -10.09 12.70 5.28
CA LEU A 103 -8.72 12.90 5.75
C LEU A 103 -8.57 14.27 6.43
N PRO A 104 -7.97 14.34 7.62
CA PRO A 104 -7.66 15.61 8.25
C PRO A 104 -6.65 16.39 7.40
N PHE A 105 -6.79 17.72 7.36
CA PHE A 105 -5.85 18.58 6.65
C PHE A 105 -4.55 18.71 7.47
N ASN A 106 -3.56 17.91 7.11
CA ASN A 106 -2.25 17.81 7.77
C ASN A 106 -1.15 17.46 6.75
N SER A 107 0.09 17.27 7.22
CA SER A 107 1.23 16.89 6.38
C SER A 107 1.00 15.64 5.53
N ARG A 108 0.35 14.62 6.07
CA ARG A 108 0.06 13.37 5.34
C ARG A 108 -0.82 13.64 4.12
N LYS A 109 -1.87 14.45 4.29
CA LYS A 109 -2.76 14.83 3.19
C LYS A 109 -2.03 15.66 2.13
N LEU A 110 -1.11 16.55 2.52
CA LEU A 110 -0.29 17.31 1.57
C LEU A 110 0.62 16.39 0.75
N ILE A 111 1.29 15.44 1.41
CA ILE A 111 2.12 14.42 0.74
C ILE A 111 1.28 13.62 -0.27
N LEU A 112 0.12 13.12 0.15
CA LEU A 112 -0.79 12.35 -0.71
C LEU A 112 -1.27 13.16 -1.91
N ARG A 113 -1.66 14.44 -1.72
CA ARG A 113 -2.07 15.33 -2.80
C ARG A 113 -0.96 15.53 -3.82
N ARG A 114 0.30 15.74 -3.36
CA ARG A 114 1.43 15.89 -4.29
C ARG A 114 1.76 14.56 -4.98
N ALA A 115 1.71 13.45 -4.26
CA ALA A 115 1.94 12.11 -4.82
C ALA A 115 0.87 11.76 -5.87
N ALA A 116 -0.41 12.07 -5.60
CA ALA A 116 -1.52 11.81 -6.51
C ALA A 116 -1.42 12.60 -7.85
N GLN A 117 -0.66 13.71 -7.89
CA GLN A 117 -0.41 14.43 -9.16
C GLN A 117 0.41 13.64 -10.18
N PHE A 118 0.98 12.49 -9.80
CA PHE A 118 1.64 11.55 -10.72
C PHE A 118 0.67 10.55 -11.37
N LEU A 119 -0.60 10.52 -10.95
CA LEU A 119 -1.63 9.65 -11.52
C LEU A 119 -2.06 10.11 -12.93
N THR A 120 -2.37 9.11 -13.73
CA THR A 120 -2.97 9.26 -15.05
C THR A 120 -4.29 8.47 -15.11
N TYR A 121 -5.22 8.89 -15.96
CA TYR A 121 -6.48 8.15 -16.17
C TYR A 121 -6.21 6.71 -16.63
N GLY A 122 -6.86 5.75 -15.99
CA GLY A 122 -6.72 4.34 -16.29
C GLY A 122 -5.53 3.65 -15.60
N ASP A 123 -4.77 4.35 -14.75
CA ASP A 123 -3.68 3.73 -14.01
C ASP A 123 -4.17 2.58 -13.12
N THR A 124 -3.41 1.50 -13.15
CA THR A 124 -3.49 0.41 -12.18
C THR A 124 -2.46 0.65 -11.10
N ILE A 125 -2.91 0.91 -9.88
CA ILE A 125 -2.05 1.41 -8.80
C ILE A 125 -1.86 0.37 -7.69
N SER A 126 -0.61 0.07 -7.35
CA SER A 126 -0.28 -0.68 -6.13
C SER A 126 -0.15 0.29 -4.96
N ILE A 127 -0.88 0.03 -3.88
CA ILE A 127 -0.88 0.87 -2.68
C ILE A 127 -0.23 0.12 -1.52
N GLY A 128 0.91 0.64 -1.05
CA GLY A 128 1.64 0.09 0.08
C GLY A 128 1.21 0.67 1.43
N TYR A 129 1.62 0.00 2.50
CA TYR A 129 1.41 0.42 3.88
C TYR A 129 2.13 1.74 4.18
N GLY A 130 1.64 2.50 5.16
CA GLY A 130 2.21 3.78 5.62
C GLY A 130 1.35 4.98 5.26
N ILE A 131 1.94 6.05 4.70
CA ILE A 131 1.17 7.24 4.30
C ILE A 131 0.20 6.89 3.17
N ASN A 132 0.64 6.07 2.24
CA ASN A 132 -0.11 5.76 1.03
C ASN A 132 -1.37 4.93 1.28
N ASN A 133 -1.51 4.26 2.44
CA ASN A 133 -2.74 3.52 2.74
C ASN A 133 -3.99 4.41 2.84
N GLU A 134 -3.80 5.72 2.94
CA GLU A 134 -4.88 6.73 2.93
C GLU A 134 -5.14 7.31 1.51
N LEU A 135 -4.48 6.78 0.47
CA LEU A 135 -4.64 7.31 -0.90
C LEU A 135 -6.07 7.11 -1.42
N SER A 136 -6.72 5.98 -1.12
CA SER A 136 -8.12 5.75 -1.52
C SER A 136 -9.09 6.77 -0.93
N ASN A 137 -8.85 7.23 0.31
CA ASN A 137 -9.65 8.32 0.92
C ASN A 137 -9.50 9.61 0.10
N LEU A 138 -8.26 9.95 -0.32
CA LEU A 138 -8.02 11.13 -1.14
C LEU A 138 -8.69 11.02 -2.52
N LEU A 139 -8.58 9.85 -3.18
CA LEU A 139 -9.20 9.61 -4.48
C LEU A 139 -10.71 9.81 -4.42
N HIS A 140 -11.35 9.32 -3.34
CA HIS A 140 -12.76 9.52 -3.10
C HIS A 140 -13.13 11.00 -2.83
N GLU A 141 -12.36 11.70 -1.97
CA GLU A 141 -12.57 13.12 -1.72
C GLU A 141 -12.48 13.98 -2.99
N GLU A 142 -11.65 13.59 -3.93
CA GLU A 142 -11.43 14.28 -5.22
C GLU A 142 -12.34 13.75 -6.34
N CYS A 143 -13.23 12.78 -6.05
CA CYS A 143 -14.17 12.14 -6.98
C CYS A 143 -13.47 11.52 -8.21
N VAL A 144 -12.37 10.79 -7.97
CA VAL A 144 -11.56 10.10 -8.99
C VAL A 144 -11.30 8.63 -8.66
N GLU A 145 -12.03 8.07 -7.70
CA GLU A 145 -11.90 6.66 -7.28
C GLU A 145 -12.19 5.64 -8.39
N HIS A 146 -12.92 6.07 -9.43
CA HIS A 146 -13.21 5.24 -10.61
C HIS A 146 -12.32 5.54 -11.82
N ASP A 147 -11.44 6.55 -11.71
CA ASP A 147 -10.52 6.94 -12.78
C ASP A 147 -9.22 6.13 -12.76
N VAL A 148 -8.96 5.41 -11.66
CA VAL A 148 -7.81 4.52 -11.46
C VAL A 148 -8.26 3.23 -10.78
N GLN A 149 -7.49 2.14 -10.92
CA GLN A 149 -7.79 0.86 -10.31
C GLN A 149 -6.76 0.50 -9.23
N PRO A 150 -7.10 0.57 -7.93
CA PRO A 150 -6.23 0.10 -6.87
C PRO A 150 -6.09 -1.42 -6.88
N ILE A 151 -4.88 -1.90 -6.62
CA ILE A 151 -4.54 -3.32 -6.49
C ILE A 151 -3.78 -3.53 -5.19
N LEU A 152 -4.15 -4.58 -4.47
CA LEU A 152 -3.37 -5.13 -3.38
C LEU A 152 -2.82 -6.50 -3.76
N ASP A 153 -1.57 -6.72 -3.41
CA ASP A 153 -0.82 -7.97 -3.66
C ASP A 153 -1.47 -9.23 -3.06
N VAL A 154 -2.32 -9.05 -2.07
CA VAL A 154 -3.15 -10.12 -1.49
C VAL A 154 -4.24 -10.67 -2.44
N GLY A 155 -4.37 -10.12 -3.65
CA GLY A 155 -5.31 -10.59 -4.67
C GLY A 155 -6.62 -9.82 -4.75
N ILE A 156 -6.64 -8.56 -4.35
CA ILE A 156 -7.84 -7.71 -4.40
C ILE A 156 -7.62 -6.57 -5.39
N PHE A 157 -8.61 -6.35 -6.27
CA PHE A 157 -8.58 -5.32 -7.31
C PHE A 157 -9.82 -4.46 -7.23
N GLY A 158 -9.64 -3.17 -7.42
CA GLY A 158 -10.74 -2.20 -7.42
C GLY A 158 -11.32 -1.94 -6.04
N GLY A 159 -12.41 -1.18 -6.02
CA GLY A 159 -13.07 -0.77 -4.80
C GLY A 159 -12.27 0.26 -3.99
N PHE A 160 -12.63 0.40 -2.74
CA PHE A 160 -11.99 1.32 -1.79
C PHE A 160 -11.03 0.57 -0.86
N VAL A 161 -9.74 0.85 -0.95
CA VAL A 161 -8.72 0.27 -0.05
C VAL A 161 -8.91 0.82 1.35
N GLY A 162 -9.18 -0.07 2.30
CA GLY A 162 -9.31 0.30 3.70
C GLY A 162 -8.03 0.91 4.24
N SER A 163 -8.15 1.97 5.03
CA SER A 163 -7.00 2.63 5.64
C SER A 163 -6.70 2.11 7.04
N ARG A 164 -5.52 2.41 7.55
CA ARG A 164 -5.09 2.10 8.93
C ARG A 164 -5.26 0.62 9.27
N GLU A 165 -6.18 0.32 10.20
CA GLU A 165 -6.46 -1.03 10.71
C GLU A 165 -7.17 -1.92 9.69
N HIS A 166 -7.80 -1.34 8.67
CA HIS A 166 -8.44 -2.04 7.56
C HIS A 166 -7.55 -2.16 6.32
N PHE A 167 -6.29 -1.70 6.39
CA PHE A 167 -5.37 -1.87 5.27
C PHE A 167 -5.12 -3.36 4.95
N GLY A 168 -5.09 -3.68 3.67
CA GLY A 168 -5.03 -5.07 3.19
C GLY A 168 -6.39 -5.63 2.77
N MET A 169 -7.46 -4.84 2.90
CA MET A 169 -8.83 -5.20 2.54
C MET A 169 -9.47 -4.08 1.73
N ASN A 170 -10.33 -4.43 0.77
CA ASN A 170 -11.07 -3.44 0.00
C ASN A 170 -12.57 -3.60 0.20
N TYR A 171 -13.24 -2.48 0.45
CA TYR A 171 -14.69 -2.41 0.36
C TYR A 171 -15.10 -2.36 -1.10
N ASN A 172 -16.16 -3.08 -1.46
CA ASN A 172 -16.69 -3.10 -2.81
C ASN A 172 -15.67 -3.55 -3.88
N ALA A 173 -14.77 -4.46 -3.55
CA ALA A 173 -13.78 -4.96 -4.50
C ALA A 173 -14.44 -5.45 -5.80
N ASP A 174 -13.81 -5.19 -6.95
CA ASP A 174 -14.28 -5.66 -8.26
C ASP A 174 -13.82 -7.08 -8.55
N VAL A 175 -12.62 -7.44 -8.08
CA VAL A 175 -12.03 -8.76 -8.26
C VAL A 175 -11.39 -9.25 -6.98
N ARG A 176 -11.59 -10.53 -6.68
CA ARG A 176 -10.84 -11.29 -5.66
C ARG A 176 -10.24 -12.52 -6.35
N MET A 177 -8.93 -12.64 -6.30
CA MET A 177 -8.21 -13.76 -6.90
C MET A 177 -7.22 -14.38 -5.92
N PRO A 178 -6.75 -15.61 -6.16
CA PRO A 178 -5.67 -16.20 -5.39
C PRO A 178 -4.41 -15.34 -5.42
N HIS A 179 -3.66 -15.35 -4.34
CA HIS A 179 -2.44 -14.56 -4.12
C HIS A 179 -1.39 -14.77 -5.22
N ASP A 180 -1.15 -16.02 -5.63
CA ASP A 180 -0.21 -16.35 -6.70
C ASP A 180 -0.59 -15.70 -8.05
N ARG A 181 -1.87 -15.66 -8.39
CA ARG A 181 -2.33 -14.99 -9.62
C ARG A 181 -2.21 -13.47 -9.56
N ALA A 182 -2.36 -12.88 -8.36
CA ALA A 182 -2.11 -11.45 -8.19
C ALA A 182 -0.63 -11.12 -8.45
N TRP A 183 0.27 -11.97 -7.97
CA TRP A 183 1.70 -11.82 -8.25
C TRP A 183 2.04 -12.06 -9.72
N ASP A 184 1.44 -13.05 -10.38
CA ASP A 184 1.57 -13.20 -11.83
C ASP A 184 1.18 -11.92 -12.58
N PHE A 185 0.10 -11.25 -12.15
CA PHE A 185 -0.32 -9.98 -12.72
C PHE A 185 0.70 -8.86 -12.47
N ILE A 186 1.21 -8.74 -11.23
CA ILE A 186 2.20 -7.73 -10.85
C ILE A 186 3.51 -7.92 -11.63
N TYR A 187 4.03 -9.14 -11.69
CA TYR A 187 5.27 -9.48 -12.41
C TYR A 187 5.20 -9.29 -13.92
N ASN A 188 4.01 -9.32 -14.50
CA ASN A 188 3.80 -9.13 -15.94
C ASN A 188 3.35 -7.71 -16.32
N ASN A 189 3.85 -6.69 -15.61
CA ASN A 189 3.56 -5.27 -15.85
C ASN A 189 2.06 -4.89 -15.72
N GLY A 190 1.33 -5.61 -14.90
CA GLY A 190 -0.08 -5.31 -14.65
C GLY A 190 -0.30 -4.05 -13.80
N VAL A 191 0.74 -3.52 -13.16
CA VAL A 191 0.72 -2.33 -12.32
C VAL A 191 1.44 -1.19 -13.02
N SER A 192 0.76 -0.06 -13.25
CA SER A 192 1.33 1.13 -13.89
C SER A 192 2.23 1.90 -12.93
N VAL A 193 1.80 2.06 -11.69
CA VAL A 193 2.52 2.85 -10.68
C VAL A 193 2.34 2.26 -9.29
N ALA A 194 3.44 2.22 -8.51
CA ALA A 194 3.42 1.80 -7.11
C ALA A 194 3.58 3.01 -6.19
N TYR A 195 2.69 3.13 -5.23
CA TYR A 195 2.74 4.11 -4.13
C TYR A 195 3.21 3.42 -2.87
N LEU A 196 4.47 3.63 -2.52
CA LEU A 196 5.14 2.96 -1.40
C LEU A 196 5.67 3.97 -0.39
N SER A 197 5.92 3.55 0.83
CA SER A 197 6.52 4.40 1.85
C SER A 197 8.00 4.06 2.04
N PHE A 198 8.74 4.95 2.73
CA PHE A 198 10.13 4.74 3.09
C PHE A 198 10.38 5.11 4.55
N ALA A 199 11.30 4.38 5.20
CA ALA A 199 11.82 4.74 6.51
C ALA A 199 13.09 5.58 6.37
N GLU A 200 14.03 5.16 5.51
CA GLU A 200 15.28 5.84 5.21
C GLU A 200 15.54 5.87 3.71
N VAL A 201 16.25 6.91 3.25
CA VAL A 201 16.75 7.06 1.88
C VAL A 201 18.19 7.56 1.95
N ASP A 202 19.11 6.97 1.19
CA ASP A 202 20.50 7.43 1.14
C ASP A 202 20.82 8.33 -0.07
N GLN A 203 22.07 8.78 -0.14
CA GLN A 203 22.56 9.65 -1.20
C GLN A 203 22.47 9.03 -2.61
N HIS A 204 22.46 7.70 -2.71
CA HIS A 204 22.35 6.96 -3.96
C HIS A 204 20.88 6.77 -4.36
N GLY A 205 19.92 6.96 -3.44
CA GLY A 205 18.50 6.72 -3.59
C GLY A 205 18.09 5.30 -3.20
N ASN A 206 18.95 4.53 -2.52
CA ASN A 206 18.54 3.28 -1.91
C ASN A 206 17.52 3.54 -0.80
N VAL A 207 16.60 2.60 -0.59
CA VAL A 207 15.52 2.73 0.41
C VAL A 207 15.55 1.56 1.39
N ASN A 208 15.35 1.91 2.67
CA ASN A 208 15.07 0.97 3.74
C ASN A 208 13.63 1.16 4.24
N VAL A 209 12.91 0.05 4.41
CA VAL A 209 11.57 -0.03 5.01
C VAL A 209 11.47 -1.10 6.08
N SER A 210 12.38 -2.07 6.08
CA SER A 210 12.25 -3.32 6.86
C SER A 210 12.96 -3.29 8.20
N TYR A 211 14.02 -2.50 8.36
CA TYR A 211 14.82 -2.46 9.57
C TYR A 211 15.11 -1.04 10.03
N PHE A 212 14.48 -0.61 11.12
CA PHE A 212 14.70 0.70 11.74
C PHE A 212 14.33 0.66 13.22
N ASN A 213 14.94 1.52 14.02
CA ASN A 213 14.79 1.56 15.48
C ASN A 213 15.10 0.19 16.13
N ASP A 214 16.13 -0.51 15.67
CA ASP A 214 16.54 -1.85 16.13
C ASP A 214 15.43 -2.91 16.04
N ARG A 215 14.50 -2.73 15.13
CA ARG A 215 13.40 -3.68 14.87
C ARG A 215 13.38 -4.09 13.40
N LEU A 216 13.25 -5.41 13.21
CA LEU A 216 12.95 -5.99 11.91
C LEU A 216 11.43 -5.98 11.71
N ASN A 217 10.93 -5.07 10.88
CA ASN A 217 9.51 -4.96 10.56
C ASN A 217 9.12 -5.85 9.37
N GLY A 218 10.11 -6.24 8.55
CA GLY A 218 9.90 -6.96 7.31
C GLY A 218 9.52 -6.03 6.14
N CYS A 219 9.76 -6.50 4.93
CA CYS A 219 9.49 -5.75 3.69
C CYS A 219 8.14 -6.10 3.04
N GLY A 220 7.49 -7.22 3.42
CA GLY A 220 6.29 -7.71 2.74
C GLY A 220 6.54 -7.86 1.24
N GLY A 221 5.61 -7.41 0.42
CA GLY A 221 5.72 -7.39 -1.04
C GLY A 221 6.56 -6.25 -1.63
N PHE A 222 7.22 -5.44 -0.81
CA PHE A 222 7.93 -4.23 -1.25
C PHE A 222 9.02 -4.51 -2.29
N ILE A 223 9.85 -5.54 -2.06
CA ILE A 223 10.95 -5.88 -2.96
C ILE A 223 10.40 -6.34 -4.32
N ASP A 224 9.43 -7.23 -4.31
CA ASP A 224 8.82 -7.78 -5.52
C ASP A 224 8.11 -6.69 -6.33
N ILE A 225 7.34 -5.82 -5.67
CA ILE A 225 6.63 -4.71 -6.32
C ILE A 225 7.64 -3.73 -6.93
N THR A 226 8.66 -3.32 -6.18
CA THR A 226 9.64 -2.33 -6.66
C THR A 226 10.48 -2.84 -7.83
N GLN A 227 10.66 -4.16 -7.97
CA GLN A 227 11.39 -4.76 -9.10
C GLN A 227 10.50 -5.02 -10.32
N SER A 228 9.18 -4.89 -10.20
CA SER A 228 8.22 -5.29 -11.24
C SER A 228 7.47 -4.12 -11.89
N VAL A 229 7.53 -2.90 -11.32
CA VAL A 229 6.78 -1.76 -11.82
C VAL A 229 7.70 -0.71 -12.43
N ASN A 230 7.24 -0.04 -13.48
CA ASN A 230 8.05 0.97 -14.18
C ASN A 230 8.08 2.33 -13.48
N LYS A 231 7.08 2.65 -12.67
CA LYS A 231 6.96 3.93 -11.98
C LYS A 231 6.71 3.75 -10.50
N ILE A 232 7.54 4.36 -9.66
CA ILE A 232 7.48 4.23 -8.20
C ILE A 232 7.42 5.62 -7.56
N ILE A 233 6.43 5.81 -6.69
CA ILE A 233 6.27 7.02 -5.90
C ILE A 233 6.47 6.65 -4.43
N PHE A 234 7.64 6.95 -3.90
CA PHE A 234 7.91 6.82 -2.48
C PHE A 234 7.37 8.03 -1.73
N SER A 235 6.56 7.81 -0.70
CA SER A 235 5.93 8.86 0.11
C SER A 235 6.32 8.76 1.58
N GLY A 236 6.68 9.88 2.18
CA GLY A 236 7.07 9.93 3.58
C GLY A 236 7.20 11.35 4.10
N THR A 237 7.20 11.55 5.42
CA THR A 237 7.62 12.83 6.00
C THR A 237 9.09 13.06 5.74
N PHE A 238 9.52 14.32 5.60
CA PHE A 238 10.93 14.67 5.36
C PHE A 238 11.80 14.33 6.57
N VAL A 239 11.37 14.76 7.75
CA VAL A 239 11.97 14.38 9.04
C VAL A 239 10.88 13.74 9.89
N ALA A 240 11.16 12.58 10.49
CA ALA A 240 10.18 11.92 11.32
C ALA A 240 10.01 12.63 12.68
N GLY A 241 8.74 12.85 13.05
CA GLY A 241 8.39 13.56 14.28
C GLY A 241 8.31 15.08 14.14
N SER A 242 8.45 15.63 12.93
CA SER A 242 8.22 17.07 12.69
C SER A 242 6.72 17.41 12.83
N HIS A 243 6.46 18.58 13.41
CA HIS A 243 5.15 19.20 13.38
C HIS A 243 5.16 20.36 12.38
N VAL A 244 4.29 20.26 11.38
CA VAL A 244 4.15 21.29 10.34
C VAL A 244 2.74 21.82 10.32
N SER A 245 2.59 23.09 9.98
CA SER A 245 1.30 23.73 9.75
C SER A 245 1.24 24.35 8.36
N CYS A 246 0.05 24.68 7.92
CA CYS A 246 -0.16 25.32 6.63
C CYS A 246 -0.95 26.61 6.82
N HIS A 247 -0.35 27.76 6.48
CA HIS A 247 -1.01 29.07 6.53
C HIS A 247 -0.80 29.81 5.23
N ASN A 248 -1.86 30.41 4.69
CA ASN A 248 -1.81 31.17 3.43
C ASN A 248 -1.13 30.42 2.28
N GLN A 249 -1.43 29.12 2.15
CA GLN A 249 -0.85 28.22 1.14
C GLN A 249 0.68 28.11 1.22
N ARG A 250 1.24 28.27 2.42
CA ARG A 250 2.66 28.07 2.72
C ARG A 250 2.81 27.06 3.85
N LEU A 251 3.82 26.22 3.74
CA LEU A 251 4.19 25.30 4.81
C LEU A 251 5.08 26.03 5.84
N ASN A 252 4.80 25.80 7.11
CA ASN A 252 5.63 26.25 8.22
C ASN A 252 6.04 25.04 9.07
N ILE A 253 7.29 25.01 9.50
CA ILE A 253 7.80 24.01 10.44
C ILE A 253 7.64 24.59 11.84
N GLU A 254 6.68 24.09 12.61
CA GLU A 254 6.43 24.51 13.98
C GLU A 254 7.46 23.91 14.94
N THR A 255 7.79 22.63 14.72
CA THR A 255 8.80 21.92 15.51
C THR A 255 9.51 20.94 14.61
N GLU A 256 10.85 20.97 14.63
CA GLU A 256 11.66 20.02 13.89
C GLU A 256 11.65 18.63 14.56
N GLY A 257 11.59 17.59 13.73
CA GLY A 257 11.69 16.21 14.19
C GLY A 257 13.12 15.83 14.56
N GLN A 258 13.28 14.71 15.26
CA GLN A 258 14.57 14.24 15.71
C GLN A 258 15.21 13.18 14.82
N ASN A 259 14.42 12.51 13.99
CA ASN A 259 14.91 11.39 13.18
C ASN A 259 14.98 11.79 11.71
N GLN A 260 16.20 12.00 11.24
CA GLN A 260 16.48 12.22 9.82
C GLN A 260 16.16 10.94 9.03
N LYS A 261 15.51 11.11 7.89
CA LYS A 261 15.20 10.02 6.97
C LYS A 261 16.10 10.01 5.72
N PHE A 262 16.69 11.16 5.40
CA PHE A 262 17.68 11.29 4.34
C PHE A 262 19.07 11.14 4.96
N VAL A 263 19.59 9.91 4.94
CA VAL A 263 20.81 9.46 5.63
C VAL A 263 21.97 9.27 4.65
N SER A 264 23.23 9.24 5.14
CA SER A 264 24.38 8.99 4.27
C SER A 264 24.32 7.61 3.60
N ASP A 265 24.00 6.61 4.41
CA ASP A 265 23.80 5.22 3.99
C ASP A 265 22.62 4.64 4.75
N VAL A 266 21.73 3.92 4.05
CA VAL A 266 20.60 3.27 4.70
C VAL A 266 21.05 2.11 5.58
N SER A 267 20.33 1.88 6.68
CA SER A 267 20.63 0.78 7.61
C SER A 267 20.46 -0.60 6.96
N HIS A 268 19.57 -0.70 5.97
CA HIS A 268 19.30 -1.90 5.19
C HIS A 268 18.81 -1.50 3.80
N ILE A 269 19.17 -2.26 2.76
CA ILE A 269 18.74 -1.99 1.38
C ILE A 269 17.61 -2.91 1.00
N ASP A 270 16.37 -2.40 1.01
CA ASP A 270 15.19 -3.10 0.49
C ASP A 270 14.91 -2.72 -0.98
N PHE A 271 15.23 -1.46 -1.36
CA PHE A 271 15.22 -1.00 -2.76
C PHE A 271 16.61 -0.54 -3.14
N ASN A 272 17.14 -1.13 -4.22
CA ASN A 272 18.45 -0.79 -4.74
C ASN A 272 18.34 0.17 -5.92
N ALA A 273 18.82 1.40 -5.75
CA ALA A 273 18.74 2.46 -6.75
C ALA A 273 19.51 2.12 -8.04
N GLN A 274 20.68 1.52 -7.93
CA GLN A 274 21.49 1.14 -9.11
C GLN A 274 20.78 0.07 -9.95
N TYR A 275 20.13 -0.90 -9.30
CA TYR A 275 19.32 -1.89 -9.98
C TYR A 275 18.12 -1.27 -10.67
N SER A 276 17.40 -0.38 -9.98
CA SER A 276 16.28 0.38 -10.53
C SER A 276 16.68 1.21 -11.76
N GLN A 277 17.84 1.87 -11.71
CA GLN A 277 18.38 2.61 -12.85
C GLN A 277 18.67 1.69 -14.05
N SER A 278 19.14 0.48 -13.82
CA SER A 278 19.37 -0.52 -14.89
C SER A 278 18.07 -1.01 -15.55
N LEU A 279 16.94 -0.87 -14.86
CA LEU A 279 15.59 -1.15 -15.36
C LEU A 279 14.93 0.08 -15.98
N GLU A 280 15.59 1.25 -15.99
CA GLU A 280 15.07 2.52 -16.50
C GLU A 280 13.75 2.95 -15.81
N GLN A 281 13.58 2.61 -14.53
CA GLN A 281 12.38 2.95 -13.76
C GLN A 281 12.30 4.45 -13.47
N GLU A 282 11.09 5.01 -13.50
CA GLU A 282 10.80 6.36 -13.01
C GLU A 282 10.56 6.30 -11.50
N VAL A 283 11.42 6.95 -10.71
CA VAL A 283 11.32 6.92 -9.25
C VAL A 283 11.33 8.32 -8.67
N TYR A 284 10.32 8.60 -7.86
CA TYR A 284 10.16 9.88 -7.17
C TYR A 284 10.00 9.69 -5.67
N PHE A 285 10.53 10.63 -4.90
CA PHE A 285 10.37 10.70 -3.44
C PHE A 285 9.59 11.97 -3.09
N VAL A 286 8.39 11.79 -2.56
CA VAL A 286 7.46 12.86 -2.22
C VAL A 286 7.37 13.00 -0.71
N THR A 287 7.69 14.20 -0.23
CA THR A 287 7.60 14.52 1.20
C THR A 287 6.70 15.74 1.43
N ASP A 288 6.47 16.07 2.69
CA ASP A 288 5.80 17.32 3.07
C ASP A 288 6.58 18.58 2.67
N ARG A 289 7.92 18.47 2.49
CA ARG A 289 8.83 19.62 2.26
C ARG A 289 9.38 19.69 0.85
N ALA A 290 9.62 18.56 0.23
CA ALA A 290 10.39 18.47 -1.02
C ALA A 290 9.98 17.27 -1.86
N VAL A 291 10.25 17.36 -3.16
CA VAL A 291 10.15 16.25 -4.10
C VAL A 291 11.50 16.00 -4.74
N PHE A 292 11.91 14.76 -4.76
CA PHE A 292 13.14 14.32 -5.44
C PHE A 292 12.82 13.34 -6.55
N GLU A 293 13.68 13.34 -7.55
CA GLU A 293 13.73 12.38 -8.64
C GLU A 293 14.99 11.53 -8.52
N LEU A 294 14.90 10.23 -8.70
CA LEU A 294 16.06 9.36 -8.83
C LEU A 294 16.66 9.51 -10.23
N THR A 295 17.93 9.90 -10.29
CA THR A 295 18.69 10.01 -11.55
C THR A 295 19.88 9.07 -11.54
N ASN A 296 20.53 8.89 -12.69
CA ASN A 296 21.76 8.09 -12.79
C ASN A 296 22.94 8.62 -11.94
N GLN A 297 22.82 9.83 -11.39
CA GLN A 297 23.82 10.45 -10.53
C GLN A 297 23.41 10.48 -9.04
N GLY A 298 22.25 9.91 -8.69
CA GLY A 298 21.68 9.93 -7.35
C GLY A 298 20.42 10.80 -7.25
N LEU A 299 20.05 11.18 -6.03
CA LEU A 299 18.85 11.96 -5.77
C LEU A 299 18.98 13.41 -6.25
N LYS A 300 18.00 13.85 -7.05
CA LYS A 300 17.89 15.22 -7.55
C LYS A 300 16.66 15.90 -6.92
N LEU A 301 16.89 16.98 -6.19
CA LEU A 301 15.85 17.85 -5.65
C LEU A 301 15.22 18.65 -6.79
N ILE A 302 13.91 18.44 -7.04
CA ILE A 302 13.17 19.06 -8.15
C ILE A 302 12.11 20.06 -7.70
N GLU A 303 11.57 19.92 -6.48
CA GLU A 303 10.57 20.83 -5.93
C GLU A 303 10.78 21.02 -4.42
N ILE A 304 10.45 22.23 -3.92
CA ILE A 304 10.34 22.53 -2.49
C ILE A 304 8.97 23.12 -2.15
N ALA A 305 8.52 22.90 -0.92
CA ALA A 305 7.28 23.46 -0.42
C ALA A 305 7.36 25.00 -0.35
N PRO A 306 6.31 25.72 -0.74
CA PRO A 306 6.25 27.16 -0.60
C PRO A 306 6.32 27.55 0.88
N GLY A 307 7.18 28.54 1.18
CA GLY A 307 7.39 29.05 2.55
C GLY A 307 8.67 28.53 3.22
N LEU A 308 9.31 27.49 2.67
CA LEU A 308 10.53 26.91 3.23
C LEU A 308 11.79 27.52 2.62
N ASP A 309 12.84 27.57 3.43
CA ASP A 309 14.20 27.93 3.02
C ASP A 309 14.98 26.69 2.58
N LEU A 310 15.60 26.77 1.39
CA LEU A 310 16.33 25.64 0.81
C LEU A 310 17.45 25.14 1.73
N HIS A 311 18.23 26.04 2.31
CA HIS A 311 19.38 25.65 3.12
C HIS A 311 18.95 25.18 4.52
N LYS A 312 18.14 25.98 5.22
CA LYS A 312 17.76 25.74 6.60
C LYS A 312 16.83 24.52 6.72
N ASP A 313 15.79 24.48 5.88
CA ASP A 313 14.64 23.57 6.07
C ASP A 313 14.77 22.28 5.25
N ILE A 314 15.70 22.25 4.26
CA ILE A 314 15.95 21.09 3.40
C ILE A 314 17.40 20.60 3.58
N LEU A 315 18.41 21.34 3.07
CA LEU A 315 19.79 20.84 2.98
C LEU A 315 20.42 20.53 4.35
N ASN A 316 20.17 21.36 5.36
CA ASN A 316 20.68 21.13 6.71
C ASN A 316 19.96 20.00 7.47
N GLN A 317 18.85 19.50 6.93
CA GLN A 317 18.07 18.39 7.49
C GLN A 317 18.38 17.04 6.80
N MET A 318 19.34 17.01 5.87
CA MET A 318 19.83 15.84 5.18
C MET A 318 21.26 15.51 5.61
N ALA A 319 21.63 14.24 5.67
CA ALA A 319 23.01 13.81 5.95
C ALA A 319 23.92 13.90 4.72
N PHE A 320 23.37 14.23 3.55
CA PHE A 320 24.12 14.41 2.29
C PHE A 320 23.54 15.58 1.49
N LYS A 321 24.29 16.04 0.49
CA LYS A 321 23.86 17.10 -0.41
C LYS A 321 23.29 16.48 -1.70
N PRO A 322 21.99 16.64 -1.99
CA PRO A 322 21.40 16.14 -3.23
C PRO A 322 21.85 16.99 -4.42
N ILE A 323 21.64 16.48 -5.63
CA ILE A 323 21.73 17.29 -6.85
C ILE A 323 20.55 18.26 -6.82
N ILE A 324 20.77 19.53 -7.10
CA ILE A 324 19.72 20.54 -7.15
C ILE A 324 19.38 20.79 -8.60
N ALA A 325 18.11 20.76 -8.97
CA ALA A 325 17.67 21.07 -10.33
C ALA A 325 18.02 22.51 -10.71
N ASP A 326 18.48 22.75 -11.94
CA ASP A 326 18.81 24.09 -12.45
C ASP A 326 17.62 25.06 -12.32
N HIS A 327 16.41 24.55 -12.47
CA HIS A 327 15.16 25.24 -12.26
C HIS A 327 14.36 24.57 -11.14
N LEU A 328 14.81 24.77 -9.89
CA LEU A 328 14.11 24.29 -8.70
C LEU A 328 12.72 24.94 -8.64
N LYS A 329 11.68 24.10 -8.64
CA LYS A 329 10.28 24.54 -8.63
C LYS A 329 9.72 24.64 -7.22
N LEU A 330 8.65 25.39 -7.05
CA LEU A 330 7.79 25.26 -5.88
C LEU A 330 6.73 24.20 -6.13
N ILE A 331 6.42 23.42 -5.10
CA ILE A 331 5.26 22.52 -5.12
C ILE A 331 4.01 23.36 -5.38
N ASP A 332 3.09 22.83 -6.18
CA ASP A 332 1.86 23.52 -6.55
C ASP A 332 1.10 24.00 -5.30
N THR A 333 0.91 25.31 -5.22
CA THR A 333 0.25 25.95 -4.08
C THR A 333 -1.20 25.52 -3.89
N SER A 334 -1.84 24.98 -4.91
CA SER A 334 -3.23 24.52 -4.83
C SER A 334 -3.43 23.39 -3.82
N ILE A 335 -2.42 22.51 -3.62
CA ILE A 335 -2.51 21.38 -2.67
C ILE A 335 -2.59 21.85 -1.21
N TYR A 336 -2.15 23.08 -0.93
CA TYR A 336 -2.15 23.70 0.41
C TYR A 336 -3.47 24.41 0.77
N LYS A 337 -4.49 24.31 -0.09
CA LYS A 337 -5.85 24.76 0.22
C LYS A 337 -6.57 23.68 1.02
N GLU A 338 -7.45 24.06 1.92
CA GLU A 338 -8.26 23.12 2.69
C GLU A 338 -9.08 22.19 1.78
N LYS A 339 -9.74 22.75 0.76
CA LYS A 339 -10.36 22.01 -0.35
C LYS A 339 -9.50 22.15 -1.58
N TRP A 340 -9.11 21.01 -2.16
CA TRP A 340 -8.24 20.98 -3.34
C TRP A 340 -9.06 20.98 -4.64
N GLY A 341 -9.78 19.89 -4.94
CA GLY A 341 -10.71 19.78 -6.07
C GLY A 341 -10.05 19.87 -7.45
N GLN A 342 -8.75 19.60 -7.59
CA GLN A 342 -8.03 19.74 -8.85
C GLN A 342 -7.48 18.41 -9.40
N LEU A 343 -7.56 17.33 -8.64
CA LEU A 343 -6.97 16.05 -9.03
C LEU A 343 -7.62 15.50 -10.29
N LYS A 344 -8.95 15.63 -10.44
CA LYS A 344 -9.67 15.18 -11.64
C LYS A 344 -9.15 15.83 -12.92
N GLN A 345 -8.89 17.14 -12.88
CA GLN A 345 -8.32 17.84 -14.03
C GLN A 345 -6.88 17.42 -14.31
N SER A 346 -6.11 17.09 -13.27
CA SER A 346 -4.73 16.64 -13.38
C SER A 346 -4.64 15.26 -14.03
N ILE A 347 -5.46 14.30 -13.59
CA ILE A 347 -5.49 12.93 -14.11
C ILE A 347 -5.90 12.87 -15.60
N HIS A 348 -6.81 13.73 -16.04
CA HIS A 348 -7.32 13.75 -17.40
C HIS A 348 -6.53 14.67 -18.36
N LYS A 349 -5.44 15.30 -17.89
CA LYS A 349 -4.51 16.02 -18.77
C LYS A 349 -3.58 15.00 -19.43
N VAL A 350 -3.92 14.56 -20.61
CA VAL A 350 -3.03 13.83 -21.54
C VAL A 350 -2.42 14.81 -22.51
#